data_42f5ad3b4e896edffbf8df9696bf23b0
#
_entry.id   42f5ad3b4e896edffbf8df9696bf23b0
#
_cell.length_a   1.000
_cell.length_b   1.000
_cell.length_c   1.000
_cell.angle_alpha   90.00
_cell.angle_beta   90.00
_cell.angle_gamma   90.00
#
_symmetry.space_group_name_H-M   'P 1'
#
loop_
_entity.id
_entity.type
_entity.pdbx_description
1 polymer ?
#
loop_
_entity_poly.entity_id
_entity_poly.type
_entity_poly.pdbx_seq_one_letter_code
_entity_poly.pdbx_strand_id
1 'polypeptide(L)'
;MPLDIWTQGLVSAMSTLWGKIAGFIPNLLGAVVLVILGFVVAKLLDALITKVLAKLGLDRLMAGTGVDKLLKRIGIGLPVSALTGKVIYWFIVLVFAVSAVEVLGLDRVSSMLDGVVLYLPKLFSAALLMLGGFLLAHLVYNVAKGAAEGIGLDYAHAMGRLSQGLVLIISISVAISQLQIKTELLNLVIAIVLVTVGLAAALSIGLGSRQVASQILAGIYVRELYEAGDQISLDNVEGEIEEIGTVKTIILLASGERVTLPNRALLESSVKSR
;
A
#
# COMPACT_ATOMS: atom_id res chain seq x y z
N MET A 1 -54.01 -27.02 51.87
CA MET A 1 -52.63 -27.33 51.46
C MET A 1 -52.26 -27.05 50.01
N PRO A 2 -53.03 -27.26 48.91
CA PRO A 2 -52.54 -26.85 47.58
C PRO A 2 -52.63 -25.33 47.31
N LEU A 3 -53.52 -24.61 47.98
CA LEU A 3 -53.69 -23.15 47.74
C LEU A 3 -52.53 -22.32 48.30
N ASP A 4 -51.96 -22.74 49.44
CA ASP A 4 -50.86 -22.01 50.08
C ASP A 4 -49.54 -22.07 49.24
N ILE A 5 -49.32 -23.14 48.50
CA ILE A 5 -48.17 -23.29 47.59
C ILE A 5 -48.32 -22.32 46.37
N TRP A 6 -49.52 -22.21 45.85
CA TRP A 6 -49.82 -21.30 44.72
C TRP A 6 -49.72 -19.82 45.11
N THR A 7 -50.25 -19.48 46.33
CA THR A 7 -50.14 -18.09 46.80
C THR A 7 -48.72 -17.70 47.15
N GLN A 8 -47.94 -18.58 47.75
CA GLN A 8 -46.51 -18.35 48.00
C GLN A 8 -45.71 -18.25 46.69
N GLY A 9 -46.03 -19.07 45.69
CA GLY A 9 -45.40 -18.98 44.35
C GLY A 9 -45.70 -17.66 43.67
N LEU A 10 -46.95 -17.18 43.75
CA LEU A 10 -47.33 -15.87 43.17
C LEU A 10 -46.67 -14.69 43.91
N VAL A 11 -46.64 -14.70 45.24
CA VAL A 11 -46.03 -13.65 46.05
C VAL A 11 -44.50 -13.62 45.80
N SER A 12 -43.83 -14.75 45.71
CA SER A 12 -42.40 -14.81 45.40
C SER A 12 -42.08 -14.37 43.97
N ALA A 13 -42.94 -14.73 43.02
CA ALA A 13 -42.79 -14.24 41.64
C ALA A 13 -42.96 -12.73 41.54
N MET A 14 -43.97 -12.18 42.24
CA MET A 14 -44.26 -10.76 42.26
C MET A 14 -43.14 -9.96 42.95
N SER A 15 -42.65 -10.45 44.10
CA SER A 15 -41.50 -9.84 44.82
C SER A 15 -40.22 -9.86 43.97
N THR A 16 -40.00 -10.94 43.23
CA THR A 16 -38.84 -11.05 42.30
C THR A 16 -38.95 -10.08 41.12
N LEU A 17 -40.16 -9.97 40.55
CA LEU A 17 -40.42 -8.99 39.49
C LEU A 17 -40.23 -7.57 40.00
N TRP A 18 -40.78 -7.25 41.18
CA TRP A 18 -40.61 -5.93 41.78
C TRP A 18 -39.16 -5.59 42.10
N GLY A 19 -38.40 -6.56 42.64
CA GLY A 19 -36.98 -6.41 42.87
C GLY A 19 -36.17 -6.14 41.55
N LYS A 20 -36.52 -6.84 40.48
CA LYS A 20 -35.92 -6.58 39.15
C LYS A 20 -36.24 -5.21 38.61
N ILE A 21 -37.50 -4.75 38.74
CA ILE A 21 -37.92 -3.40 38.30
C ILE A 21 -37.22 -2.31 39.13
N ALA A 22 -37.20 -2.48 40.47
CA ALA A 22 -36.57 -1.53 41.36
C ALA A 22 -35.05 -1.43 41.13
N GLY A 23 -34.37 -2.55 40.82
CA GLY A 23 -32.93 -2.57 40.43
C GLY A 23 -32.68 -2.01 39.02
N PHE A 24 -33.66 -2.05 38.12
CA PHE A 24 -33.46 -1.54 36.76
C PHE A 24 -33.40 0.01 36.70
N ILE A 25 -34.08 0.73 37.59
CA ILE A 25 -34.13 2.21 37.58
C ILE A 25 -32.71 2.80 37.84
N PRO A 26 -31.94 2.40 38.85
CA PRO A 26 -30.57 2.86 39.05
C PRO A 26 -29.67 2.54 37.85
N ASN A 27 -29.76 1.33 37.30
CA ASN A 27 -29.01 0.92 36.12
C ASN A 27 -29.35 1.76 34.88
N LEU A 28 -30.63 2.09 34.69
CA LEU A 28 -31.09 2.97 33.60
C LEU A 28 -30.46 4.37 33.72
N LEU A 29 -30.44 4.95 34.92
CA LEU A 29 -29.79 6.23 35.16
C LEU A 29 -28.30 6.16 34.87
N GLY A 30 -27.61 5.10 35.29
CA GLY A 30 -26.21 4.86 35.00
C GLY A 30 -25.95 4.74 33.49
N ALA A 31 -26.78 3.98 32.79
CA ALA A 31 -26.69 3.84 31.34
C ALA A 31 -26.88 5.18 30.59
N VAL A 32 -27.86 5.98 30.99
CA VAL A 32 -28.09 7.33 30.41
C VAL A 32 -26.88 8.24 30.64
N VAL A 33 -26.31 8.23 31.85
CA VAL A 33 -25.09 9.01 32.14
C VAL A 33 -23.92 8.57 31.26
N LEU A 34 -23.73 7.25 31.09
CA LEU A 34 -22.68 6.70 30.21
C LEU A 34 -22.86 7.12 28.76
N VAL A 35 -24.08 7.10 28.24
CA VAL A 35 -24.37 7.54 26.87
C VAL A 35 -24.05 9.03 26.70
N ILE A 36 -24.47 9.88 27.65
CA ILE A 36 -24.17 11.32 27.61
C ILE A 36 -22.65 11.56 27.64
N LEU A 37 -21.94 10.90 28.58
CA LEU A 37 -20.48 10.96 28.64
C LEU A 37 -19.83 10.48 27.33
N GLY A 38 -20.34 9.40 26.76
CA GLY A 38 -19.88 8.87 25.48
C GLY A 38 -19.98 9.92 24.35
N PHE A 39 -21.09 10.62 24.23
CA PHE A 39 -21.23 11.70 23.24
C PHE A 39 -20.26 12.86 23.47
N VAL A 40 -20.05 13.26 24.72
CA VAL A 40 -19.11 14.34 25.05
C VAL A 40 -17.69 13.93 24.71
N VAL A 41 -17.24 12.76 25.16
CA VAL A 41 -15.88 12.25 24.88
C VAL A 41 -15.69 12.02 23.38
N ALA A 42 -16.65 11.44 22.69
CA ALA A 42 -16.59 11.23 21.24
C ALA A 42 -16.42 12.54 20.48
N LYS A 43 -17.16 13.60 20.86
CA LYS A 43 -17.06 14.92 20.23
C LYS A 43 -15.72 15.61 20.49
N LEU A 44 -15.18 15.46 21.68
CA LEU A 44 -13.85 15.98 22.02
C LEU A 44 -12.75 15.28 21.20
N LEU A 45 -12.81 13.94 21.10
CA LEU A 45 -11.83 13.16 20.34
C LEU A 45 -11.96 13.41 18.82
N ASP A 46 -13.16 13.51 18.26
CA ASP A 46 -13.37 13.92 16.88
C ASP A 46 -12.68 15.25 16.57
N ALA A 47 -12.95 16.27 17.38
CA ALA A 47 -12.36 17.61 17.19
C ALA A 47 -10.83 17.61 17.34
N LEU A 48 -10.30 16.86 18.32
CA LEU A 48 -8.85 16.74 18.56
C LEU A 48 -8.17 16.06 17.37
N ILE A 49 -8.65 14.90 16.97
CA ILE A 49 -8.04 14.07 15.92
C ILE A 49 -8.14 14.77 14.57
N THR A 50 -9.31 15.31 14.22
CA THR A 50 -9.47 16.11 13.00
C THR A 50 -8.46 17.27 12.95
N LYS A 51 -8.29 18.01 14.04
CA LYS A 51 -7.32 19.13 14.10
C LYS A 51 -5.88 18.65 13.98
N VAL A 52 -5.52 17.56 14.67
CA VAL A 52 -4.15 17.03 14.64
C VAL A 52 -3.81 16.54 13.22
N LEU A 53 -4.69 15.75 12.62
CA LEU A 53 -4.47 15.22 11.26
C LEU A 53 -4.43 16.31 10.19
N ALA A 54 -5.30 17.33 10.30
CA ALA A 54 -5.29 18.48 9.42
C ALA A 54 -3.98 19.30 9.57
N LYS A 55 -3.49 19.51 10.81
CA LYS A 55 -2.21 20.20 11.07
C LYS A 55 -1.00 19.40 10.57
N LEU A 56 -1.03 18.07 10.64
CA LEU A 56 -0.01 17.19 10.06
C LEU A 56 -0.01 17.21 8.52
N GLY A 57 -0.96 17.90 7.90
CA GLY A 57 -1.03 18.05 6.45
C GLY A 57 -1.58 16.82 5.74
N LEU A 58 -2.30 15.91 6.44
CA LEU A 58 -2.86 14.69 5.84
C LEU A 58 -3.72 15.02 4.61
N ASP A 59 -4.58 16.04 4.70
CA ASP A 59 -5.44 16.44 3.59
C ASP A 59 -4.64 16.91 2.37
N ARG A 60 -3.52 17.61 2.59
CA ARG A 60 -2.62 18.05 1.51
C ARG A 60 -1.89 16.89 0.87
N LEU A 61 -1.42 15.93 1.67
CA LEU A 61 -0.78 14.71 1.17
C LEU A 61 -1.75 13.87 0.34
N MET A 62 -3.02 13.78 0.77
CA MET A 62 -4.06 13.02 0.06
C MET A 62 -4.54 13.70 -1.22
N ALA A 63 -4.53 15.04 -1.30
CA ALA A 63 -4.95 15.79 -2.51
C ALA A 63 -4.17 15.37 -3.77
N GLY A 64 -2.87 15.02 -3.61
CA GLY A 64 -2.01 14.54 -4.72
C GLY A 64 -2.32 13.13 -5.21
N THR A 65 -2.97 12.30 -4.38
CA THR A 65 -3.19 10.87 -4.69
C THR A 65 -4.46 10.56 -5.48
N GLY A 66 -5.36 11.53 -5.60
CA GLY A 66 -6.67 11.35 -6.23
C GLY A 66 -7.75 10.75 -5.31
N VAL A 67 -7.44 10.48 -4.04
CA VAL A 67 -8.40 10.01 -3.02
C VAL A 67 -9.56 10.99 -2.86
N ASP A 68 -9.28 12.31 -2.88
CA ASP A 68 -10.31 13.35 -2.83
C ASP A 68 -11.33 13.25 -3.98
N LYS A 69 -10.85 12.89 -5.18
CA LYS A 69 -11.73 12.71 -6.35
C LYS A 69 -12.62 11.48 -6.20
N LEU A 70 -12.08 10.39 -5.61
CA LEU A 70 -12.84 9.18 -5.33
C LEU A 70 -13.90 9.46 -4.26
N LEU A 71 -13.53 10.10 -3.14
CA LEU A 71 -14.47 10.45 -2.06
C LEU A 71 -15.62 11.32 -2.58
N LYS A 72 -15.31 12.34 -3.40
CA LYS A 72 -16.36 13.18 -4.03
C LYS A 72 -17.25 12.39 -4.97
N ARG A 73 -16.74 11.41 -5.72
CA ARG A 73 -17.55 10.56 -6.61
C ARG A 73 -18.56 9.69 -5.86
N ILE A 74 -18.23 9.23 -4.65
CA ILE A 74 -19.11 8.44 -3.79
C ILE A 74 -19.96 9.34 -2.87
N GLY A 75 -19.98 10.67 -3.11
CA GLY A 75 -20.80 11.62 -2.37
C GLY A 75 -20.23 12.09 -1.03
N ILE A 76 -18.99 11.74 -0.69
CA ILE A 76 -18.33 12.18 0.53
C ILE A 76 -17.58 13.48 0.24
N GLY A 77 -18.13 14.62 0.67
CA GLY A 77 -17.52 15.94 0.53
C GLY A 77 -16.58 16.36 1.66
N LEU A 78 -16.31 15.46 2.61
CA LEU A 78 -15.44 15.74 3.76
C LEU A 78 -13.96 15.48 3.43
N PRO A 79 -13.02 16.29 3.98
CA PRO A 79 -11.60 16.00 3.92
C PRO A 79 -11.27 14.71 4.70
N VAL A 80 -10.17 14.03 4.34
CA VAL A 80 -9.78 12.75 4.94
C VAL A 80 -9.58 12.87 6.45
N SER A 81 -9.02 14.00 6.93
CA SER A 81 -8.87 14.29 8.36
C SER A 81 -10.20 14.31 9.10
N ALA A 82 -11.22 14.97 8.54
CA ALA A 82 -12.55 15.05 9.14
C ALA A 82 -13.29 13.71 9.05
N LEU A 83 -13.10 12.94 7.96
CA LEU A 83 -13.66 11.60 7.84
C LEU A 83 -13.10 10.67 8.93
N THR A 84 -11.78 10.73 9.17
CA THR A 84 -11.11 9.98 10.24
C THR A 84 -11.66 10.35 11.62
N GLY A 85 -11.82 11.65 11.91
CA GLY A 85 -12.44 12.11 13.15
C GLY A 85 -13.85 11.56 13.32
N LYS A 86 -14.67 11.57 12.25
CA LYS A 86 -16.04 11.05 12.26
C LYS A 86 -16.10 9.54 12.55
N VAL A 87 -15.19 8.77 11.98
CA VAL A 87 -15.08 7.31 12.25
C VAL A 87 -14.78 7.08 13.74
N ILE A 88 -13.83 7.82 14.30
CA ILE A 88 -13.47 7.72 15.72
C ILE A 88 -14.64 8.18 16.62
N TYR A 89 -15.34 9.24 16.23
CA TYR A 89 -16.55 9.66 16.93
C TYR A 89 -17.55 8.51 17.09
N TRP A 90 -17.92 7.86 15.98
CA TRP A 90 -18.86 6.76 16.00
C TRP A 90 -18.33 5.54 16.77
N PHE A 91 -17.02 5.28 16.68
CA PHE A 91 -16.38 4.22 17.46
C PHE A 91 -16.54 4.44 18.97
N ILE A 92 -16.23 5.65 19.46
CA ILE A 92 -16.37 5.99 20.88
C ILE A 92 -17.83 5.95 21.32
N VAL A 93 -18.74 6.49 20.52
CA VAL A 93 -20.19 6.41 20.81
C VAL A 93 -20.62 4.95 20.96
N LEU A 94 -20.16 4.06 20.08
CA LEU A 94 -20.50 2.63 20.14
C LEU A 94 -19.92 1.95 21.38
N VAL A 95 -18.67 2.23 21.76
CA VAL A 95 -18.04 1.69 22.98
C VAL A 95 -18.88 2.07 24.22
N PHE A 96 -19.23 3.34 24.36
CA PHE A 96 -20.07 3.79 25.48
C PHE A 96 -21.49 3.23 25.43
N ALA A 97 -22.05 3.03 24.21
CA ALA A 97 -23.35 2.40 24.06
C ALA A 97 -23.34 0.94 24.52
N VAL A 98 -22.28 0.18 24.21
CA VAL A 98 -22.12 -1.20 24.71
C VAL A 98 -22.01 -1.21 26.23
N SER A 99 -21.17 -0.33 26.80
CA SER A 99 -21.05 -0.21 28.27
C SER A 99 -22.38 0.17 28.93
N ALA A 100 -23.20 1.02 28.29
CA ALA A 100 -24.52 1.34 28.79
C ALA A 100 -25.48 0.14 28.77
N VAL A 101 -25.42 -0.69 27.71
CA VAL A 101 -26.19 -1.94 27.58
C VAL A 101 -25.78 -2.96 28.65
N GLU A 102 -24.49 -3.06 28.97
CA GLU A 102 -23.97 -3.88 30.06
C GLU A 102 -24.53 -3.46 31.43
N VAL A 103 -24.50 -2.15 31.71
CA VAL A 103 -25.07 -1.61 32.98
C VAL A 103 -26.55 -1.91 33.10
N LEU A 104 -27.29 -1.98 31.98
CA LEU A 104 -28.70 -2.40 31.97
C LEU A 104 -28.91 -3.89 32.26
N GLY A 105 -27.84 -4.70 32.36
CA GLY A 105 -27.91 -6.15 32.58
C GLY A 105 -28.36 -6.95 31.35
N LEU A 106 -28.16 -6.37 30.12
CA LEU A 106 -28.50 -7.00 28.86
C LEU A 106 -27.30 -7.75 28.26
N ASP A 107 -26.71 -8.67 29.01
CA ASP A 107 -25.44 -9.35 28.68
C ASP A 107 -25.42 -9.99 27.29
N ARG A 108 -26.54 -10.54 26.83
CA ARG A 108 -26.63 -11.12 25.47
C ARG A 108 -26.54 -10.08 24.36
N VAL A 109 -27.10 -8.90 24.59
CA VAL A 109 -27.06 -7.80 23.61
C VAL A 109 -25.66 -7.19 23.63
N SER A 110 -25.10 -6.97 24.82
CA SER A 110 -23.73 -6.48 24.99
C SER A 110 -22.73 -7.39 24.25
N SER A 111 -22.77 -8.71 24.50
CA SER A 111 -21.84 -9.66 23.86
C SER A 111 -21.96 -9.70 22.32
N MET A 112 -23.13 -9.44 21.75
CA MET A 112 -23.28 -9.28 20.29
C MET A 112 -22.65 -7.99 19.79
N LEU A 113 -22.82 -6.89 20.52
CA LEU A 113 -22.24 -5.59 20.18
C LEU A 113 -20.72 -5.56 20.36
N ASP A 114 -20.18 -6.29 21.35
CA ASP A 114 -18.74 -6.43 21.57
C ASP A 114 -18.01 -6.91 20.31
N GLY A 115 -18.60 -7.87 19.59
CA GLY A 115 -18.06 -8.34 18.32
C GLY A 115 -17.89 -7.20 17.30
N VAL A 116 -18.85 -6.28 17.24
CA VAL A 116 -18.79 -5.11 16.34
C VAL A 116 -17.76 -4.11 16.84
N VAL A 117 -17.70 -3.82 18.14
CA VAL A 117 -16.72 -2.91 18.74
C VAL A 117 -15.30 -3.41 18.48
N LEU A 118 -15.02 -4.69 18.72
CA LEU A 118 -13.72 -5.30 18.48
C LEU A 118 -13.32 -5.34 16.98
N TYR A 119 -14.30 -5.27 16.08
CA TYR A 119 -14.04 -5.24 14.63
C TYR A 119 -13.69 -3.84 14.11
N LEU A 120 -14.20 -2.77 14.74
CA LEU A 120 -13.96 -1.40 14.29
C LEU A 120 -12.49 -0.98 14.26
N PRO A 121 -11.62 -1.28 15.27
CA PRO A 121 -10.19 -1.00 15.18
C PRO A 121 -9.51 -1.68 13.99
N LYS A 122 -9.98 -2.87 13.58
CA LYS A 122 -9.47 -3.58 12.41
C LYS A 122 -9.84 -2.87 11.10
N LEU A 123 -11.10 -2.42 10.99
CA LEU A 123 -11.55 -1.59 9.89
C LEU A 123 -10.74 -0.30 9.77
N PHE A 124 -10.51 0.36 10.92
CA PHE A 124 -9.71 1.58 10.97
C PHE A 124 -8.26 1.35 10.54
N SER A 125 -7.64 0.29 11.05
CA SER A 125 -6.29 -0.12 10.65
C SER A 125 -6.20 -0.45 9.16
N ALA A 126 -7.18 -1.17 8.61
CA ALA A 126 -7.27 -1.45 7.17
C ALA A 126 -7.40 -0.17 6.35
N ALA A 127 -8.24 0.77 6.78
CA ALA A 127 -8.38 2.07 6.11
C ALA A 127 -7.08 2.89 6.14
N LEU A 128 -6.37 2.94 7.27
CA LEU A 128 -5.07 3.60 7.38
C LEU A 128 -4.02 2.95 6.47
N LEU A 129 -3.99 1.62 6.42
CA LEU A 129 -3.10 0.88 5.50
C LEU A 129 -3.42 1.19 4.04
N MET A 130 -4.70 1.29 3.68
CA MET A 130 -5.10 1.71 2.33
C MET A 130 -4.64 3.14 2.02
N LEU A 131 -4.84 4.09 2.93
CA LEU A 131 -4.38 5.47 2.74
C LEU A 131 -2.86 5.55 2.60
N GLY A 132 -2.12 4.88 3.48
CA GLY A 132 -0.66 4.78 3.39
C GLY A 132 -0.19 4.10 2.12
N GLY A 133 -0.88 3.05 1.70
CA GLY A 133 -0.64 2.33 0.46
C GLY A 133 -0.85 3.20 -0.78
N PHE A 134 -1.89 4.03 -0.82
CA PHE A 134 -2.10 5.00 -1.90
C PHE A 134 -0.98 6.03 -1.97
N LEU A 135 -0.54 6.57 -0.83
CA LEU A 135 0.59 7.51 -0.78
C LEU A 135 1.87 6.86 -1.30
N LEU A 136 2.18 5.67 -0.80
CA LEU A 136 3.36 4.91 -1.22
C LEU A 136 3.30 4.58 -2.72
N ALA A 137 2.15 4.13 -3.22
CA ALA A 137 1.95 3.83 -4.63
C ALA A 137 2.16 5.06 -5.51
N HIS A 138 1.70 6.23 -5.07
CA HIS A 138 1.91 7.49 -5.80
C HIS A 138 3.38 7.91 -5.81
N LEU A 139 4.07 7.75 -4.69
CA LEU A 139 5.52 8.01 -4.60
C LEU A 139 6.29 7.09 -5.55
N VAL A 140 6.00 5.79 -5.53
CA VAL A 140 6.64 4.80 -6.41
C VAL A 140 6.36 5.10 -7.88
N TYR A 141 5.14 5.54 -8.23
CA TYR A 141 4.82 6.00 -9.57
C TYR A 141 5.75 7.13 -10.02
N ASN A 142 5.91 8.17 -9.19
CA ASN A 142 6.73 9.33 -9.54
C ASN A 142 8.21 8.96 -9.69
N VAL A 143 8.72 8.12 -8.79
CA VAL A 143 10.12 7.65 -8.83
C VAL A 143 10.36 6.79 -10.09
N ALA A 144 9.50 5.81 -10.35
CA ALA A 144 9.65 4.91 -11.50
C ALA A 144 9.51 5.66 -12.82
N LYS A 145 8.53 6.58 -12.92
CA LYS A 145 8.35 7.45 -14.07
C LYS A 145 9.57 8.35 -14.28
N GLY A 146 10.04 9.05 -13.25
CA GLY A 146 11.19 9.96 -13.33
C GLY A 146 12.47 9.23 -13.71
N ALA A 147 12.71 8.03 -13.19
CA ALA A 147 13.85 7.21 -13.58
C ALA A 147 13.79 6.81 -15.05
N ALA A 148 12.61 6.42 -15.55
CA ALA A 148 12.42 6.05 -16.96
C ALA A 148 12.55 7.27 -17.91
N GLU A 149 12.05 8.44 -17.52
CA GLU A 149 12.23 9.69 -18.27
C GLU A 149 13.71 10.12 -18.33
N GLY A 150 14.44 9.93 -17.22
CA GLY A 150 15.87 10.27 -17.13
C GLY A 150 16.76 9.48 -18.08
N ILE A 151 16.34 8.29 -18.52
CA ILE A 151 17.05 7.48 -19.53
C ILE A 151 16.40 7.54 -20.91
N GLY A 152 15.44 8.47 -21.11
CA GLY A 152 14.84 8.74 -22.43
C GLY A 152 13.84 7.68 -22.91
N LEU A 153 13.14 6.98 -22.01
CA LEU A 153 12.14 5.97 -22.38
C LEU A 153 10.79 6.61 -22.70
N ASP A 154 10.27 6.40 -23.90
CA ASP A 154 8.97 6.91 -24.34
C ASP A 154 7.78 6.37 -23.53
N TYR A 155 7.94 5.20 -22.88
CA TYR A 155 6.92 4.53 -22.08
C TYR A 155 7.07 4.75 -20.57
N ALA A 156 7.72 5.83 -20.14
CA ALA A 156 7.92 6.17 -18.72
C ALA A 156 6.61 6.19 -17.92
N HIS A 157 5.53 6.72 -18.48
CA HIS A 157 4.19 6.69 -17.87
C HIS A 157 3.65 5.28 -17.65
N ALA A 158 3.89 4.35 -18.57
CA ALA A 158 3.48 2.96 -18.43
C ALA A 158 4.26 2.26 -17.30
N MET A 159 5.57 2.48 -17.23
CA MET A 159 6.43 2.00 -16.14
C MET A 159 5.95 2.49 -14.77
N GLY A 160 5.67 3.80 -14.65
CA GLY A 160 5.12 4.37 -13.43
C GLY A 160 3.79 3.74 -13.02
N ARG A 161 2.84 3.56 -13.96
CA ARG A 161 1.54 2.93 -13.70
C ARG A 161 1.64 1.46 -13.31
N LEU A 162 2.51 0.70 -13.93
CA LEU A 162 2.76 -0.70 -13.56
C LEU A 162 3.30 -0.81 -12.13
N SER A 163 4.32 -0.01 -11.81
CA SER A 163 4.90 0.03 -10.46
C SER A 163 3.87 0.46 -9.40
N GLN A 164 3.05 1.47 -9.72
CA GLN A 164 1.94 1.90 -8.86
C GLN A 164 0.93 0.78 -8.64
N GLY A 165 0.53 0.09 -9.71
CA GLY A 165 -0.42 -1.01 -9.64
C GLY A 165 0.05 -2.16 -8.76
N LEU A 166 1.32 -2.53 -8.83
CA LEU A 166 1.92 -3.54 -7.96
C LEU A 166 1.83 -3.16 -6.49
N VAL A 167 2.20 -1.92 -6.15
CA VAL A 167 2.12 -1.41 -4.77
C VAL A 167 0.66 -1.37 -4.28
N LEU A 168 -0.29 -0.97 -5.12
CA LEU A 168 -1.71 -0.97 -4.78
C LEU A 168 -2.23 -2.38 -4.51
N ILE A 169 -1.90 -3.37 -5.34
CA ILE A 169 -2.30 -4.77 -5.13
C ILE A 169 -1.79 -5.28 -3.77
N ILE A 170 -0.52 -5.03 -3.46
CA ILE A 170 0.07 -5.41 -2.17
C ILE A 170 -0.64 -4.71 -1.02
N SER A 171 -0.87 -3.40 -1.13
CA SER A 171 -1.54 -2.60 -0.10
C SER A 171 -2.97 -3.06 0.17
N ILE A 172 -3.73 -3.38 -0.89
CA ILE A 172 -5.08 -3.94 -0.79
C ILE A 172 -5.03 -5.30 -0.08
N SER A 173 -4.10 -6.18 -0.47
CA SER A 173 -3.94 -7.50 0.16
C SER A 173 -3.67 -7.39 1.66
N VAL A 174 -2.76 -6.50 2.06
CA VAL A 174 -2.44 -6.24 3.48
C VAL A 174 -3.63 -5.64 4.22
N ALA A 175 -4.36 -4.69 3.61
CA ALA A 175 -5.55 -4.10 4.22
C ALA A 175 -6.67 -5.13 4.43
N ILE A 176 -6.91 -6.03 3.47
CA ILE A 176 -7.89 -7.10 3.61
C ILE A 176 -7.47 -8.09 4.70
N SER A 177 -6.17 -8.42 4.80
CA SER A 177 -5.65 -9.29 5.87
C SER A 177 -5.91 -8.71 7.26
N GLN A 178 -5.89 -7.38 7.40
CA GLN A 178 -6.18 -6.69 8.67
C GLN A 178 -7.63 -6.88 9.13
N LEU A 179 -8.55 -7.10 8.20
CA LEU A 179 -9.96 -7.37 8.49
C LEU A 179 -10.19 -8.79 9.04
N GLN A 180 -9.13 -9.60 9.19
CA GLN A 180 -9.19 -11.00 9.61
C GLN A 180 -10.15 -11.86 8.77
N ILE A 181 -10.40 -11.46 7.54
CA ILE A 181 -11.08 -12.30 6.56
C ILE A 181 -10.10 -13.42 6.19
N LYS A 182 -10.56 -14.65 6.14
CA LYS A 182 -9.73 -15.79 5.70
C LYS A 182 -9.34 -15.60 4.22
N THR A 183 -8.23 -14.89 4.00
CA THR A 183 -7.75 -14.52 2.66
C THR A 183 -6.57 -15.38 2.22
N GLU A 184 -6.28 -16.50 2.91
CA GLU A 184 -5.13 -17.34 2.63
C GLU A 184 -5.06 -17.75 1.16
N LEU A 185 -6.18 -18.20 0.58
CA LEU A 185 -6.27 -18.56 -0.83
C LEU A 185 -6.09 -17.34 -1.75
N LEU A 186 -6.68 -16.20 -1.41
CA LEU A 186 -6.53 -14.97 -2.20
C LEU A 186 -5.09 -14.49 -2.20
N ASN A 187 -4.45 -14.46 -1.02
CA ASN A 187 -3.05 -14.07 -0.87
C ASN A 187 -2.12 -15.02 -1.64
N LEU A 188 -2.41 -16.33 -1.60
CA LEU A 188 -1.67 -17.33 -2.37
C LEU A 188 -1.79 -17.08 -3.88
N VAL A 189 -3.01 -16.85 -4.39
CA VAL A 189 -3.25 -16.55 -5.81
C VAL A 189 -2.52 -15.26 -6.22
N ILE A 190 -2.62 -14.19 -5.43
CA ILE A 190 -1.91 -12.93 -5.69
C ILE A 190 -0.39 -13.17 -5.72
N ALA A 191 0.15 -13.92 -4.75
CA ALA A 191 1.58 -14.25 -4.69
C ALA A 191 2.03 -15.03 -5.94
N ILE A 192 1.28 -16.05 -6.35
CA ILE A 192 1.59 -16.84 -7.55
C ILE A 192 1.58 -15.95 -8.79
N VAL A 193 0.57 -15.10 -8.97
CA VAL A 193 0.48 -14.18 -10.13
C VAL A 193 1.66 -13.21 -10.13
N LEU A 194 1.98 -12.58 -8.99
CA LEU A 194 3.12 -11.65 -8.88
C LEU A 194 4.46 -12.34 -9.18
N VAL A 195 4.67 -13.52 -8.62
CA VAL A 195 5.90 -14.31 -8.88
C VAL A 195 5.99 -14.69 -10.35
N THR A 196 4.89 -15.17 -10.95
CA THR A 196 4.87 -15.57 -12.36
C THR A 196 5.17 -14.39 -13.29
N VAL A 197 4.50 -13.26 -13.09
CA VAL A 197 4.74 -12.03 -13.87
C VAL A 197 6.17 -11.51 -13.64
N GLY A 198 6.65 -11.52 -12.40
CA GLY A 198 8.01 -11.11 -12.05
C GLY A 198 9.08 -11.99 -12.71
N LEU A 199 8.91 -13.32 -12.68
CA LEU A 199 9.81 -14.25 -13.34
C LEU A 199 9.78 -14.08 -14.86
N ALA A 200 8.59 -13.96 -15.46
CA ALA A 200 8.45 -13.73 -16.89
C ALA A 200 9.16 -12.43 -17.33
N ALA A 201 8.98 -11.34 -16.59
CA ALA A 201 9.65 -10.08 -16.86
C ALA A 201 11.17 -10.19 -16.66
N ALA A 202 11.62 -10.80 -15.58
CA ALA A 202 13.04 -10.98 -15.30
C ALA A 202 13.73 -11.82 -16.38
N LEU A 203 13.12 -12.91 -16.82
CA LEU A 203 13.63 -13.76 -17.90
C LEU A 203 13.64 -13.02 -19.24
N SER A 204 12.54 -12.30 -19.55
CA SER A 204 12.45 -11.54 -20.80
C SER A 204 13.53 -10.47 -20.89
N ILE A 205 13.69 -9.66 -19.84
CA ILE A 205 14.72 -8.62 -19.80
C ILE A 205 16.11 -9.24 -19.72
N GLY A 206 16.31 -10.22 -18.85
CA GLY A 206 17.61 -10.87 -18.64
C GLY A 206 18.16 -11.54 -19.89
N LEU A 207 17.33 -12.33 -20.57
CA LEU A 207 17.73 -13.00 -21.81
C LEU A 207 17.81 -12.02 -23.00
N GLY A 208 16.84 -11.06 -23.08
CA GLY A 208 16.82 -10.07 -24.15
C GLY A 208 17.98 -9.07 -24.11
N SER A 209 18.44 -8.69 -22.92
CA SER A 209 19.53 -7.73 -22.75
C SER A 209 20.93 -8.36 -22.71
N ARG A 210 21.04 -9.69 -22.70
CA ARG A 210 22.31 -10.41 -22.54
C ARG A 210 23.40 -9.95 -23.52
N GLN A 211 23.06 -9.78 -24.79
CA GLN A 211 24.03 -9.33 -25.78
C GLN A 211 24.49 -7.89 -25.54
N VAL A 212 23.56 -7.00 -25.26
CA VAL A 212 23.85 -5.57 -24.98
C VAL A 212 24.72 -5.45 -23.71
N ALA A 213 24.36 -6.17 -22.64
CA ALA A 213 25.14 -6.20 -21.40
C ALA A 213 26.57 -6.71 -21.64
N SER A 214 26.73 -7.74 -22.48
CA SER A 214 28.06 -8.26 -22.88
C SER A 214 28.88 -7.21 -23.62
N GLN A 215 28.27 -6.44 -24.52
CA GLN A 215 28.97 -5.36 -25.24
C GLN A 215 29.37 -4.20 -24.34
N ILE A 216 28.51 -3.82 -23.38
CA ILE A 216 28.82 -2.77 -22.40
C ILE A 216 30.02 -3.16 -21.53
N LEU A 217 30.01 -4.41 -21.00
CA LEU A 217 31.12 -4.93 -20.22
C LEU A 217 32.40 -4.98 -21.04
N ALA A 218 32.33 -5.48 -22.28
CA ALA A 218 33.45 -5.46 -23.20
C ALA A 218 34.00 -4.04 -23.43
N GLY A 219 33.13 -3.05 -23.59
CA GLY A 219 33.53 -1.65 -23.76
C GLY A 219 34.32 -1.08 -22.57
N ILE A 220 34.03 -1.53 -21.34
CA ILE A 220 34.82 -1.15 -20.15
C ILE A 220 36.26 -1.68 -20.28
N TYR A 221 36.43 -2.97 -20.59
CA TYR A 221 37.73 -3.59 -20.72
C TYR A 221 38.49 -3.09 -21.96
N VAL A 222 37.82 -2.81 -23.07
CA VAL A 222 38.43 -2.22 -24.28
C VAL A 222 39.04 -0.87 -23.97
N ARG A 223 38.39 -0.02 -23.15
CA ARG A 223 38.92 1.27 -22.70
C ARG A 223 40.13 1.18 -21.77
N GLU A 224 40.33 0.03 -21.10
CA GLU A 224 41.55 -0.23 -20.31
C GLU A 224 42.71 -0.66 -21.19
N LEU A 225 42.45 -1.26 -22.37
CA LEU A 225 43.47 -1.83 -23.25
C LEU A 225 43.84 -0.91 -24.39
N TYR A 226 42.95 -0.04 -24.84
CA TYR A 226 43.10 0.84 -26.01
C TYR A 226 42.60 2.26 -25.72
N GLU A 227 43.26 3.22 -26.37
CA GLU A 227 42.87 4.62 -26.35
C GLU A 227 42.45 5.09 -27.74
N ALA A 228 41.74 6.24 -27.83
CA ALA A 228 41.46 6.89 -29.10
C ALA A 228 42.75 7.38 -29.72
N GLY A 229 43.02 7.05 -30.99
CA GLY A 229 44.28 7.28 -31.68
C GLY A 229 45.13 6.04 -31.90
N ASP A 230 44.83 4.93 -31.19
CA ASP A 230 45.61 3.69 -31.39
C ASP A 230 45.32 3.09 -32.76
N GLN A 231 46.40 2.63 -33.39
CA GLN A 231 46.35 1.88 -34.66
C GLN A 231 46.10 0.41 -34.35
N ILE A 232 45.00 -0.12 -34.87
CA ILE A 232 44.66 -1.53 -34.70
C ILE A 232 44.47 -2.24 -36.04
N SER A 233 44.87 -3.52 -36.04
CA SER A 233 44.62 -4.44 -37.13
C SER A 233 43.85 -5.65 -36.60
N LEU A 234 42.63 -5.84 -37.08
CA LEU A 234 41.75 -6.92 -36.70
C LEU A 234 41.16 -7.58 -37.95
N ASP A 235 41.51 -8.83 -38.22
CA ASP A 235 41.13 -9.59 -39.41
C ASP A 235 41.39 -8.77 -40.71
N ASN A 236 40.35 -8.19 -41.34
CA ASN A 236 40.41 -7.39 -42.57
C ASN A 236 40.20 -5.89 -42.30
N VAL A 237 40.21 -5.45 -41.02
CA VAL A 237 39.98 -4.04 -40.67
C VAL A 237 41.28 -3.50 -40.08
N GLU A 238 41.92 -2.57 -40.81
CA GLU A 238 43.10 -1.86 -40.31
C GLU A 238 42.77 -0.35 -40.28
N GLY A 239 42.97 0.25 -39.13
CA GLY A 239 42.66 1.68 -38.96
C GLY A 239 42.95 2.17 -37.54
N GLU A 240 42.63 3.43 -37.33
CA GLU A 240 42.77 4.16 -36.07
C GLU A 240 41.47 4.16 -35.27
N ILE A 241 41.52 3.92 -33.97
CA ILE A 241 40.36 4.03 -33.08
C ILE A 241 39.97 5.51 -33.00
N GLU A 242 38.81 5.86 -33.55
CA GLU A 242 38.28 7.21 -33.46
C GLU A 242 37.55 7.40 -32.10
N GLU A 243 36.73 6.42 -31.70
CA GLU A 243 35.96 6.49 -30.45
C GLU A 243 35.62 5.10 -29.93
N ILE A 244 35.77 4.89 -28.62
CA ILE A 244 35.32 3.68 -27.93
C ILE A 244 33.97 4.01 -27.26
N GLY A 245 32.88 3.66 -27.93
CA GLY A 245 31.51 3.84 -27.41
C GLY A 245 31.12 2.79 -26.39
N THR A 246 29.92 2.91 -25.85
CA THR A 246 29.40 2.01 -24.80
C THR A 246 29.19 0.58 -25.28
N VAL A 247 28.75 0.38 -26.53
CA VAL A 247 28.40 -0.93 -27.11
C VAL A 247 29.29 -1.30 -28.28
N LYS A 248 29.85 -0.32 -28.96
CA LYS A 248 30.64 -0.46 -30.19
C LYS A 248 31.77 0.56 -30.26
N THR A 249 32.85 0.20 -30.89
CA THR A 249 34.01 1.05 -31.19
C THR A 249 33.97 1.49 -32.64
N ILE A 250 34.28 2.74 -32.89
CA ILE A 250 34.41 3.34 -34.25
C ILE A 250 35.87 3.36 -34.65
N ILE A 251 36.18 2.79 -35.84
CA ILE A 251 37.49 2.74 -36.41
C ILE A 251 37.51 3.52 -37.70
N LEU A 252 38.48 4.42 -37.89
CA LEU A 252 38.73 5.18 -39.09
C LEU A 252 39.73 4.43 -39.95
N LEU A 253 39.31 3.97 -41.10
CA LEU A 253 40.20 3.31 -42.07
C LEU A 253 41.09 4.33 -42.81
N ALA A 254 42.18 3.87 -43.37
CA ALA A 254 43.08 4.71 -44.24
C ALA A 254 42.34 5.28 -45.47
N SER A 255 41.24 4.68 -45.88
CA SER A 255 40.34 5.20 -46.94
C SER A 255 39.50 6.42 -46.51
N GLY A 256 39.47 6.76 -45.22
CA GLY A 256 38.58 7.76 -44.64
C GLY A 256 37.17 7.25 -44.31
N GLU A 257 36.93 5.96 -44.53
CA GLU A 257 35.66 5.32 -44.13
C GLU A 257 35.66 4.96 -42.64
N ARG A 258 34.44 5.04 -42.01
CA ARG A 258 34.25 4.64 -40.61
C ARG A 258 33.61 3.27 -40.54
N VAL A 259 34.26 2.39 -39.85
CA VAL A 259 33.78 1.03 -39.57
C VAL A 259 33.43 0.92 -38.07
N THR A 260 32.25 0.40 -37.77
CA THR A 260 31.86 0.15 -36.36
C THR A 260 31.93 -1.31 -36.03
N LEU A 261 32.75 -1.64 -35.00
CA LEU A 261 32.88 -3.00 -34.50
C LEU A 261 32.23 -3.12 -33.14
N PRO A 262 31.55 -4.25 -32.85
CA PRO A 262 31.09 -4.56 -31.50
C PRO A 262 32.27 -4.63 -30.53
N ASN A 263 32.18 -4.03 -29.34
CA ASN A 263 33.30 -4.01 -28.39
C ASN A 263 33.82 -5.41 -28.05
N ARG A 264 32.93 -6.40 -28.00
CA ARG A 264 33.29 -7.79 -27.76
C ARG A 264 34.26 -8.37 -28.83
N ALA A 265 34.14 -7.94 -30.08
CA ALA A 265 35.02 -8.40 -31.13
C ALA A 265 36.50 -8.01 -30.87
N LEU A 266 36.75 -6.85 -30.26
CA LEU A 266 38.07 -6.38 -29.90
C LEU A 266 38.70 -7.16 -28.75
N LEU A 267 37.92 -7.85 -27.91
CA LEU A 267 38.39 -8.69 -26.82
C LEU A 267 38.57 -10.16 -27.21
N GLU A 268 37.77 -10.66 -28.14
CA GLU A 268 37.75 -12.08 -28.53
C GLU A 268 38.70 -12.39 -29.70
N SER A 269 39.06 -11.38 -30.48
CA SER A 269 39.95 -11.54 -31.64
C SER A 269 41.38 -11.15 -31.30
N SER A 270 42.35 -11.71 -32.06
CA SER A 270 43.73 -11.27 -31.97
C SER A 270 43.90 -9.88 -32.59
N VAL A 271 43.99 -8.85 -31.76
CA VAL A 271 44.24 -7.48 -32.19
C VAL A 271 45.74 -7.20 -32.14
N LYS A 272 46.30 -6.73 -33.23
CA LYS A 272 47.66 -6.16 -33.24
C LYS A 272 47.51 -4.67 -33.03
N SER A 273 48.03 -4.14 -31.94
CA SER A 273 48.07 -2.70 -31.65
C SER A 273 49.52 -2.19 -31.84
N ARG A 274 49.65 -0.96 -32.31
CA ARG A 274 50.92 -0.27 -32.48
C ARG A 274 50.81 1.15 -31.99
#